data_138cd04691c3803aec4afa43ac907d7e
#
_entry.id   138cd04691c3803aec4afa43ac907d7e
#
_cell.length_a   1.000
_cell.length_b   1.000
_cell.length_c   1.000
_cell.angle_alpha   90.00
_cell.angle_beta   90.00
_cell.angle_gamma   90.00
#
_symmetry.space_group_name_H-M   'P 1'
#
loop_
_entity.id
_entity.type
_entity.pdbx_description
1 polymer ?
#
loop_
_entity_poly.entity_id
_entity_poly.type
_entity_poly.pdbx_seq_one_letter_code
_entity_poly.pdbx_strand_id
1 'polypeptide(L)'
;GGTAVTTAYTYLDGAYGSNSTTPLVRTMTQAGTELTYTYDETGNITGISDGQQEITYVYDLLGQLIRVNDPYDTTAGTAGTTWVFAYDHGGNIQQKTAYAYTTGSVGAAVKCDTFAYTDANWKDKLTALNGVNITYDEIGNPLSDGTWQYKWAQGRQIRGMQKSGEEVAFAYNADGLRVQKTATSTGTTKYIMHGRNLVHLIRGDENLHFFYDAQNKPAIAIYNGTAYAYLYNQQDDVVGMVDSEGQLVVKYQYDAWGQPISTGGALAETRVR
;
A
#
# COMPACT_ATOMS: atom_id res chain seq x y z
N GLY A 1 27.40 15.64 9.42
CA GLY A 1 26.19 15.17 10.09
C GLY A 1 24.99 15.60 9.26
N GLY A 2 24.07 14.71 9.02
CA GLY A 2 22.84 15.02 8.29
C GLY A 2 21.82 15.71 9.19
N THR A 3 20.78 16.28 8.58
CA THR A 3 19.63 16.85 9.29
C THR A 3 18.81 15.73 9.92
N ALA A 4 18.45 15.87 11.20
CA ALA A 4 17.59 14.91 11.87
C ALA A 4 16.16 15.00 11.30
N VAL A 5 15.61 13.88 10.89
CA VAL A 5 14.19 13.79 10.52
C VAL A 5 13.40 13.53 11.79
N THR A 6 12.53 14.45 12.15
CA THR A 6 11.65 14.34 13.31
C THR A 6 10.20 14.21 12.85
N THR A 7 9.43 13.39 13.56
CA THR A 7 7.98 13.32 13.42
C THR A 7 7.36 13.84 14.72
N ALA A 8 6.49 14.84 14.59
CA ALA A 8 5.76 15.42 15.71
C ALA A 8 4.28 15.08 15.59
N TYR A 9 3.63 14.76 16.70
CA TYR A 9 2.22 14.42 16.77
C TYR A 9 1.49 15.34 17.74
N THR A 10 0.27 15.74 17.38
CA THR A 10 -0.72 16.26 18.35
C THR A 10 -1.90 15.30 18.36
N TYR A 11 -2.63 15.26 19.47
CA TYR A 11 -3.73 14.33 19.68
C TYR A 11 -5.04 15.06 19.89
N LEU A 12 -6.17 14.40 19.62
CA LEU A 12 -7.50 14.94 19.95
C LEU A 12 -7.67 15.01 21.46
N ASP A 13 -8.37 16.05 21.90
CA ASP A 13 -8.71 16.22 23.30
C ASP A 13 -9.64 15.09 23.76
N GLY A 14 -9.46 14.63 25.00
CA GLY A 14 -10.35 13.66 25.62
C GLY A 14 -11.60 14.30 26.21
N ALA A 15 -12.39 13.51 26.95
CA ALA A 15 -13.66 13.94 27.54
C ALA A 15 -13.56 15.13 28.51
N TYR A 16 -12.37 15.43 29.01
CA TYR A 16 -12.10 16.54 29.93
C TYR A 16 -11.40 17.73 29.23
N GLY A 17 -11.56 17.86 27.92
CA GLY A 17 -10.97 18.93 27.11
C GLY A 17 -9.44 18.89 27.12
N SER A 18 -8.79 20.07 27.14
CA SER A 18 -7.31 20.19 27.06
C SER A 18 -6.53 19.55 28.22
N ASN A 19 -7.21 19.08 29.25
CA ASN A 19 -6.58 18.35 30.36
C ASN A 19 -6.52 16.85 30.17
N SER A 20 -7.01 16.34 29.03
CA SER A 20 -6.96 14.93 28.67
C SER A 20 -6.80 14.78 27.16
N THR A 21 -6.18 13.70 26.72
CA THR A 21 -5.98 13.35 25.30
C THR A 21 -6.57 11.98 25.00
N THR A 22 -6.91 11.78 23.74
CA THR A 22 -7.21 10.44 23.18
C THR A 22 -5.97 9.86 22.52
N PRO A 23 -5.95 8.57 22.13
CA PRO A 23 -4.89 8.03 21.28
C PRO A 23 -5.02 8.44 19.80
N LEU A 24 -6.07 9.20 19.43
CA LEU A 24 -6.32 9.63 18.06
C LEU A 24 -5.42 10.82 17.70
N VAL A 25 -4.61 10.68 16.67
CA VAL A 25 -3.71 11.73 16.19
C VAL A 25 -4.54 12.83 15.51
N ARG A 26 -4.40 14.07 15.96
CA ARG A 26 -4.98 15.24 15.31
C ARG A 26 -4.15 15.71 14.15
N THR A 27 -2.84 15.90 14.40
CA THR A 27 -1.89 16.29 13.37
C THR A 27 -0.62 15.46 13.47
N MET A 28 0.00 15.24 12.34
CA MET A 28 1.32 14.65 12.21
C MET A 28 2.17 15.53 11.32
N THR A 29 3.28 16.05 11.85
CA THR A 29 4.23 16.90 11.09
C THR A 29 5.52 16.14 10.87
N GLN A 30 5.96 16.03 9.61
CA GLN A 30 7.19 15.35 9.23
C GLN A 30 7.79 16.01 7.99
N ALA A 31 9.10 16.26 8.00
CA ALA A 31 9.83 16.88 6.87
C ALA A 31 9.15 18.16 6.32
N GLY A 32 8.61 19.00 7.20
CA GLY A 32 7.93 20.25 6.84
C GLY A 32 6.51 20.10 6.29
N THR A 33 5.99 18.89 6.19
CA THR A 33 4.59 18.63 5.83
C THR A 33 3.78 18.31 7.08
N GLU A 34 2.63 18.96 7.23
CA GLU A 34 1.66 18.64 8.26
C GLU A 34 0.44 17.94 7.62
N LEU A 35 0.06 16.81 8.20
CA LEU A 35 -1.19 16.11 7.89
C LEU A 35 -2.14 16.26 9.06
N THR A 36 -3.39 16.63 8.77
CA THR A 36 -4.48 16.71 9.74
C THR A 36 -5.44 15.55 9.51
N TYR A 37 -5.87 14.92 10.60
CA TYR A 37 -6.77 13.77 10.58
C TYR A 37 -8.10 14.11 11.24
N THR A 38 -9.20 13.64 10.65
CA THR A 38 -10.53 13.65 11.22
C THR A 38 -11.05 12.22 11.38
N TYR A 39 -11.96 12.03 12.34
CA TYR A 39 -12.47 10.71 12.72
C TYR A 39 -13.97 10.72 12.93
N ASP A 40 -14.60 9.57 12.75
CA ASP A 40 -15.96 9.33 13.23
C ASP A 40 -15.98 8.97 14.73
N GLU A 41 -17.17 8.76 15.28
CA GLU A 41 -17.36 8.42 16.70
C GLU A 41 -16.78 7.05 17.08
N THR A 42 -16.51 6.18 16.11
CA THR A 42 -15.92 4.84 16.30
C THR A 42 -14.42 4.83 16.15
N GLY A 43 -13.82 5.97 15.74
CA GLY A 43 -12.38 6.16 15.58
C GLY A 43 -11.88 5.81 14.18
N ASN A 44 -12.75 5.60 13.19
CA ASN A 44 -12.32 5.46 11.80
C ASN A 44 -11.88 6.83 11.25
N ILE A 45 -10.81 6.87 10.46
CA ILE A 45 -10.38 8.11 9.80
C ILE A 45 -11.40 8.49 8.73
N THR A 46 -11.99 9.68 8.85
CA THR A 46 -12.95 10.23 7.88
C THR A 46 -12.32 11.25 6.94
N GLY A 47 -11.16 11.80 7.30
CA GLY A 47 -10.44 12.73 6.45
C GLY A 47 -8.94 12.78 6.75
N ILE A 48 -8.16 13.03 5.70
CA ILE A 48 -6.71 13.30 5.77
C ILE A 48 -6.45 14.52 4.89
N SER A 49 -6.01 15.63 5.50
CA SER A 49 -5.68 16.88 4.79
C SER A 49 -4.22 17.23 4.93
N ASP A 50 -3.60 17.70 3.83
CA ASP A 50 -2.26 18.29 3.82
C ASP A 50 -2.30 19.84 3.83
N GLY A 51 -3.48 20.43 4.12
CA GLY A 51 -3.72 21.86 4.12
C GLY A 51 -4.03 22.45 2.74
N GLN A 52 -3.85 21.69 1.66
CA GLN A 52 -4.20 22.07 0.29
C GLN A 52 -5.43 21.31 -0.20
N GLN A 53 -5.45 20.02 0.03
CA GLN A 53 -6.52 19.12 -0.36
C GLN A 53 -6.81 18.12 0.76
N GLU A 54 -7.97 17.48 0.68
CA GLU A 54 -8.42 16.49 1.66
C GLU A 54 -8.90 15.22 0.96
N ILE A 55 -8.39 14.09 1.39
CA ILE A 55 -8.95 12.77 1.07
C ILE A 55 -10.03 12.49 2.11
N THR A 56 -11.24 12.15 1.67
CA THR A 56 -12.35 11.84 2.59
C THR A 56 -12.80 10.38 2.45
N TYR A 57 -13.20 9.80 3.57
CA TYR A 57 -13.62 8.41 3.70
C TYR A 57 -15.01 8.33 4.33
N VAL A 58 -15.85 7.44 3.81
CA VAL A 58 -17.20 7.19 4.34
C VAL A 58 -17.34 5.70 4.62
N TYR A 59 -17.85 5.38 5.79
CA TYR A 59 -18.07 4.02 6.25
C TYR A 59 -19.57 3.75 6.45
N ASP A 60 -19.95 2.49 6.34
CA ASP A 60 -21.30 2.05 6.72
C ASP A 60 -21.40 1.75 8.22
N LEU A 61 -22.58 1.31 8.67
CA LEU A 61 -22.81 0.97 10.08
C LEU A 61 -22.03 -0.25 10.58
N LEU A 62 -21.44 -1.02 9.67
CA LEU A 62 -20.56 -2.17 9.98
C LEU A 62 -19.08 -1.77 10.00
N GLY A 63 -18.76 -0.48 9.75
CA GLY A 63 -17.39 0.01 9.65
C GLY A 63 -16.72 -0.35 8.31
N GLN A 64 -17.46 -0.77 7.29
CA GLN A 64 -16.93 -1.06 5.98
C GLN A 64 -16.75 0.25 5.19
N LEU A 65 -15.59 0.43 4.54
CA LEU A 65 -15.32 1.60 3.71
C LEU A 65 -16.16 1.56 2.43
N ILE A 66 -17.18 2.40 2.33
CA ILE A 66 -18.09 2.43 1.19
C ILE A 66 -17.77 3.51 0.16
N ARG A 67 -16.99 4.55 0.54
CA ARG A 67 -16.60 5.61 -0.39
C ARG A 67 -15.28 6.25 0.03
N VAL A 68 -14.47 6.59 -0.99
CA VAL A 68 -13.28 7.44 -0.87
C VAL A 68 -13.36 8.54 -1.92
N ASN A 69 -13.16 9.80 -1.52
CA ASN A 69 -12.94 10.90 -2.46
C ASN A 69 -11.47 11.30 -2.35
N ASP A 70 -10.68 10.97 -3.34
CA ASP A 70 -9.25 11.22 -3.38
C ASP A 70 -8.91 12.20 -4.52
N PRO A 71 -8.55 13.45 -4.19
CA PRO A 71 -8.18 14.45 -5.19
C PRO A 71 -6.82 14.19 -5.83
N TYR A 72 -6.02 13.26 -5.29
CA TYR A 72 -4.71 12.91 -5.81
C TYR A 72 -4.72 11.66 -6.70
N ASP A 73 -5.76 10.82 -6.60
CA ASP A 73 -5.93 9.64 -7.46
C ASP A 73 -6.44 10.03 -8.84
N THR A 74 -5.62 9.85 -9.86
CA THR A 74 -5.94 10.24 -11.24
C THR A 74 -6.60 9.14 -12.07
N THR A 75 -7.09 8.07 -11.47
CA THR A 75 -7.75 6.94 -12.18
C THR A 75 -8.95 7.39 -13.00
N ALA A 76 -9.74 8.34 -12.48
CA ALA A 76 -10.91 8.87 -13.19
C ALA A 76 -10.69 10.25 -13.83
N GLY A 77 -9.47 10.79 -13.79
CA GLY A 77 -9.10 12.08 -14.38
C GLY A 77 -8.21 12.93 -13.49
N THR A 78 -7.72 14.04 -14.02
CA THR A 78 -6.74 14.90 -13.35
C THR A 78 -7.27 15.67 -12.14
N ALA A 79 -8.61 15.74 -11.97
CA ALA A 79 -9.24 16.40 -10.84
C ALA A 79 -9.39 15.49 -9.60
N GLY A 80 -8.95 14.25 -9.71
CA GLY A 80 -9.10 13.23 -8.66
C GLY A 80 -10.13 12.15 -9.01
N THR A 81 -10.29 11.20 -8.10
CA THR A 81 -11.19 10.06 -8.24
C THR A 81 -12.09 9.91 -7.02
N THR A 82 -13.36 9.63 -7.25
CA THR A 82 -14.27 9.12 -6.23
C THR A 82 -14.44 7.62 -6.42
N TRP A 83 -14.07 6.83 -5.42
CA TRP A 83 -14.30 5.40 -5.38
C TRP A 83 -15.54 5.07 -4.55
N VAL A 84 -16.36 4.14 -5.05
CA VAL A 84 -17.50 3.58 -4.33
C VAL A 84 -17.36 2.06 -4.30
N PHE A 85 -17.57 1.48 -3.12
CA PHE A 85 -17.45 0.05 -2.86
C PHE A 85 -18.81 -0.54 -2.50
N ALA A 86 -19.09 -1.73 -2.98
CA ALA A 86 -20.24 -2.53 -2.59
C ALA A 86 -19.79 -3.88 -2.07
N TYR A 87 -20.45 -4.34 -1.01
CA TYR A 87 -20.11 -5.58 -0.30
C TYR A 87 -21.29 -6.55 -0.33
N ASP A 88 -21.00 -7.82 -0.18
CA ASP A 88 -22.01 -8.81 0.16
C ASP A 88 -22.28 -8.86 1.69
N HIS A 89 -23.22 -9.71 2.11
CA HIS A 89 -23.54 -9.87 3.54
C HIS A 89 -22.40 -10.47 4.36
N GLY A 90 -21.40 -11.08 3.73
CA GLY A 90 -20.19 -11.63 4.38
C GLY A 90 -19.06 -10.63 4.51
N GLY A 91 -19.21 -9.41 3.93
CA GLY A 91 -18.18 -8.38 3.89
C GLY A 91 -17.20 -8.51 2.72
N ASN A 92 -17.48 -9.39 1.76
CA ASN A 92 -16.65 -9.48 0.55
C ASN A 92 -16.98 -8.33 -0.40
N ILE A 93 -15.96 -7.66 -0.96
CA ILE A 93 -16.14 -6.61 -1.97
C ILE A 93 -16.70 -7.24 -3.25
N GLN A 94 -17.91 -6.83 -3.66
CA GLN A 94 -18.52 -7.24 -4.92
C GLN A 94 -18.19 -6.28 -6.06
N GLN A 95 -18.03 -4.98 -5.75
CA GLN A 95 -17.71 -3.96 -6.75
C GLN A 95 -16.78 -2.89 -6.16
N LYS A 96 -15.86 -2.42 -7.00
CA LYS A 96 -15.04 -1.22 -6.81
C LYS A 96 -15.22 -0.34 -8.03
N THR A 97 -15.92 0.80 -7.87
CA THR A 97 -16.31 1.66 -8.99
C THR A 97 -15.67 3.04 -8.85
N ALA A 98 -14.98 3.48 -9.92
CA ALA A 98 -14.38 4.80 -10.03
C ALA A 98 -15.31 5.77 -10.76
N TYR A 99 -15.40 6.98 -10.23
CA TYR A 99 -16.11 8.11 -10.79
C TYR A 99 -15.22 9.34 -10.85
N ALA A 100 -15.54 10.31 -11.69
CA ALA A 100 -14.94 11.63 -11.60
C ALA A 100 -15.08 12.17 -10.16
N TYR A 101 -14.02 12.84 -9.67
CA TYR A 101 -14.00 13.34 -8.30
C TYR A 101 -15.24 14.17 -7.97
N THR A 102 -15.87 13.85 -6.86
CA THR A 102 -16.99 14.61 -6.29
C THR A 102 -17.20 14.27 -4.80
N THR A 103 -17.53 15.27 -4.01
CA THR A 103 -18.00 15.07 -2.62
C THR A 103 -19.53 14.95 -2.54
N GLY A 104 -20.25 15.20 -3.65
CA GLY A 104 -21.69 15.06 -3.80
C GLY A 104 -22.11 13.72 -4.44
N SER A 105 -23.22 13.75 -5.19
CA SER A 105 -23.70 12.59 -5.92
C SER A 105 -22.75 12.21 -7.06
N VAL A 106 -22.51 10.92 -7.25
CA VAL A 106 -21.68 10.41 -8.36
C VAL A 106 -22.44 10.48 -9.68
N GLY A 107 -21.70 10.71 -10.77
CA GLY A 107 -22.20 10.70 -12.14
C GLY A 107 -22.09 9.32 -12.81
N ALA A 108 -21.70 9.31 -14.09
CA ALA A 108 -21.42 8.08 -14.81
C ALA A 108 -20.10 7.43 -14.31
N ALA A 109 -20.10 6.10 -14.18
CA ALA A 109 -18.91 5.35 -13.81
C ALA A 109 -17.84 5.45 -14.92
N VAL A 110 -16.60 5.67 -14.51
CA VAL A 110 -15.42 5.66 -15.40
C VAL A 110 -14.83 4.26 -15.49
N LYS A 111 -14.79 3.55 -14.37
CA LYS A 111 -14.29 2.18 -14.26
C LYS A 111 -15.11 1.43 -13.23
N CYS A 112 -15.37 0.14 -13.46
CA CYS A 112 -15.99 -0.74 -12.47
C CYS A 112 -15.28 -2.09 -12.49
N ASP A 113 -14.67 -2.45 -11.36
CA ASP A 113 -14.15 -3.79 -11.14
C ASP A 113 -15.19 -4.61 -10.37
N THR A 114 -15.49 -5.82 -10.86
CA THR A 114 -16.47 -6.74 -10.26
C THR A 114 -15.79 -8.00 -9.74
N PHE A 115 -16.19 -8.44 -8.56
CA PHE A 115 -15.62 -9.59 -7.86
C PHE A 115 -16.72 -10.63 -7.64
N ALA A 116 -16.46 -11.89 -7.95
CA ALA A 116 -17.42 -12.98 -7.79
C ALA A 116 -16.92 -14.03 -6.79
N TYR A 117 -17.84 -14.50 -5.92
CA TYR A 117 -17.60 -15.48 -4.87
C TYR A 117 -18.65 -16.60 -4.99
N THR A 118 -18.46 -17.51 -5.96
CA THR A 118 -19.45 -18.51 -6.34
C THR A 118 -19.16 -19.91 -5.81
N ASP A 119 -18.08 -20.10 -5.01
CA ASP A 119 -17.77 -21.39 -4.42
C ASP A 119 -18.82 -21.78 -3.37
N ALA A 120 -19.38 -22.97 -3.50
CA ALA A 120 -20.45 -23.43 -2.62
C ALA A 120 -19.99 -23.70 -1.19
N ASN A 121 -18.74 -24.13 -1.02
CA ASN A 121 -18.16 -24.56 0.25
C ASN A 121 -17.29 -23.50 0.91
N TRP A 122 -16.68 -22.61 0.10
CA TRP A 122 -15.82 -21.53 0.58
C TRP A 122 -16.34 -20.20 0.06
N LYS A 123 -17.25 -19.59 0.81
CA LYS A 123 -18.01 -18.40 0.40
C LYS A 123 -17.15 -17.15 0.16
N ASP A 124 -16.00 -17.05 0.83
CA ASP A 124 -15.09 -15.89 0.72
C ASP A 124 -13.99 -16.12 -0.32
N LYS A 125 -14.02 -17.23 -1.07
CA LYS A 125 -13.06 -17.50 -2.13
C LYS A 125 -13.43 -16.72 -3.38
N LEU A 126 -12.56 -15.77 -3.78
CA LEU A 126 -12.72 -15.02 -5.03
C LEU A 126 -12.62 -15.98 -6.22
N THR A 127 -13.72 -16.16 -6.95
CA THR A 127 -13.80 -17.11 -8.08
C THR A 127 -13.65 -16.44 -9.44
N ALA A 128 -13.94 -15.14 -9.55
CA ALA A 128 -13.68 -14.37 -10.76
C ALA A 128 -13.46 -12.88 -10.44
N LEU A 129 -12.66 -12.23 -11.29
CA LEU A 129 -12.44 -10.78 -11.33
C LEU A 129 -12.81 -10.29 -12.75
N ASN A 130 -13.71 -9.32 -12.83
CA ASN A 130 -14.20 -8.76 -14.10
C ASN A 130 -14.66 -9.85 -15.11
N GLY A 131 -15.31 -10.91 -14.60
CA GLY A 131 -15.75 -12.05 -15.38
C GLY A 131 -14.67 -13.04 -15.79
N VAL A 132 -13.40 -12.80 -15.43
CA VAL A 132 -12.29 -13.72 -15.66
C VAL A 132 -12.15 -14.68 -14.49
N ASN A 133 -12.29 -15.98 -14.74
CA ASN A 133 -12.24 -17.00 -13.71
C ASN A 133 -10.83 -17.16 -13.12
N ILE A 134 -10.79 -17.34 -11.79
CA ILE A 134 -9.59 -17.70 -11.04
C ILE A 134 -9.68 -19.18 -10.69
N THR A 135 -8.65 -19.96 -11.02
CA THR A 135 -8.57 -21.38 -10.68
C THR A 135 -7.64 -21.60 -9.50
N TYR A 136 -7.92 -22.66 -8.72
CA TYR A 136 -7.21 -22.96 -7.48
C TYR A 136 -6.82 -24.42 -7.41
N ASP A 137 -5.77 -24.74 -6.63
CA ASP A 137 -5.50 -26.12 -6.21
C ASP A 137 -6.41 -26.52 -5.03
N GLU A 138 -6.27 -27.77 -4.58
CA GLU A 138 -7.11 -28.36 -3.51
C GLU A 138 -6.96 -27.66 -2.15
N ILE A 139 -5.84 -26.96 -1.92
CA ILE A 139 -5.58 -26.24 -0.66
C ILE A 139 -5.79 -24.74 -0.77
N GLY A 140 -6.31 -24.26 -1.93
CA GLY A 140 -6.71 -22.88 -2.15
C GLY A 140 -5.60 -21.95 -2.63
N ASN A 141 -4.50 -22.47 -3.19
CA ASN A 141 -3.55 -21.62 -3.89
C ASN A 141 -4.07 -21.29 -5.30
N PRO A 142 -4.04 -20.04 -5.77
CA PRO A 142 -4.41 -19.70 -7.13
C PRO A 142 -3.45 -20.37 -8.13
N LEU A 143 -4.01 -21.05 -9.13
CA LEU A 143 -3.26 -21.64 -10.24
C LEU A 143 -3.24 -20.69 -11.45
N SER A 144 -4.33 -19.96 -11.66
CA SER A 144 -4.43 -18.94 -12.72
C SER A 144 -5.46 -17.88 -12.33
N ASP A 145 -5.18 -16.63 -12.70
CA ASP A 145 -6.11 -15.49 -12.62
C ASP A 145 -6.57 -15.04 -14.03
N GLY A 146 -6.32 -15.89 -15.06
CA GLY A 146 -6.58 -15.58 -16.45
C GLY A 146 -5.45 -14.80 -17.15
N THR A 147 -4.57 -14.14 -16.42
CA THR A 147 -3.39 -13.43 -16.94
C THR A 147 -2.11 -14.16 -16.58
N TRP A 148 -1.97 -14.52 -15.33
CA TRP A 148 -0.82 -15.26 -14.81
C TRP A 148 -1.16 -16.71 -14.51
N GLN A 149 -0.16 -17.59 -14.67
CA GLN A 149 -0.16 -18.95 -14.16
C GLN A 149 0.85 -19.02 -13.02
N TYR A 150 0.46 -19.65 -11.91
CA TYR A 150 1.23 -19.71 -10.68
C TYR A 150 1.73 -21.13 -10.42
N LYS A 151 2.97 -21.25 -9.92
CA LYS A 151 3.60 -22.52 -9.53
C LYS A 151 3.91 -22.50 -8.04
N TRP A 152 3.41 -23.46 -7.32
CA TRP A 152 3.55 -23.57 -5.87
C TRP A 152 4.42 -24.76 -5.48
N ALA A 153 5.04 -24.70 -4.28
CA ALA A 153 5.77 -25.78 -3.64
C ALA A 153 5.63 -25.68 -2.13
N GLN A 154 5.93 -26.76 -1.43
CA GLN A 154 5.88 -26.84 0.03
C GLN A 154 4.55 -26.31 0.60
N GLY A 155 3.44 -26.66 -0.03
CA GLY A 155 2.10 -26.22 0.30
C GLY A 155 1.79 -24.82 -0.27
N ARG A 156 2.17 -23.74 0.42
CA ARG A 156 1.78 -22.36 0.07
C ARG A 156 2.96 -21.46 -0.32
N GLN A 157 4.09 -22.01 -0.71
CA GLN A 157 5.24 -21.25 -1.15
C GLN A 157 5.24 -21.08 -2.67
N ILE A 158 5.10 -19.84 -3.15
CA ILE A 158 5.12 -19.56 -4.60
C ILE A 158 6.54 -19.73 -5.15
N ARG A 159 6.72 -20.71 -6.07
CA ARG A 159 8.01 -20.97 -6.73
C ARG A 159 8.21 -20.16 -7.98
N GLY A 160 7.14 -19.75 -8.61
CA GLY A 160 7.21 -18.95 -9.82
C GLY A 160 5.83 -18.58 -10.35
N MET A 161 5.83 -17.71 -11.33
CA MET A 161 4.65 -17.30 -12.08
C MET A 161 5.04 -16.99 -13.53
N GLN A 162 4.12 -17.20 -14.46
CA GLN A 162 4.37 -16.95 -15.88
C GLN A 162 3.14 -16.35 -16.57
N LYS A 163 3.39 -15.50 -17.55
CA LYS A 163 2.44 -15.03 -18.56
C LYS A 163 3.14 -14.89 -19.90
N SER A 164 2.44 -14.52 -20.96
CA SER A 164 3.06 -14.32 -22.29
C SER A 164 4.24 -13.33 -22.19
N GLY A 165 5.43 -13.77 -22.58
CA GLY A 165 6.66 -12.95 -22.60
C GLY A 165 7.31 -12.69 -21.23
N GLU A 166 6.76 -13.17 -20.12
CA GLU A 166 7.32 -12.95 -18.79
C GLU A 166 7.28 -14.22 -17.94
N GLU A 167 8.42 -14.59 -17.38
CA GLU A 167 8.53 -15.63 -16.37
C GLU A 167 9.23 -15.06 -15.13
N VAL A 168 8.70 -15.39 -13.96
CA VAL A 168 9.26 -15.02 -12.65
C VAL A 168 9.49 -16.27 -11.83
N ALA A 169 10.69 -16.43 -11.29
CA ALA A 169 11.04 -17.52 -10.38
C ALA A 169 11.49 -16.96 -9.03
N PHE A 170 11.20 -17.70 -7.96
CA PHE A 170 11.55 -17.35 -6.59
C PHE A 170 12.36 -18.47 -5.93
N ALA A 171 13.37 -18.08 -5.13
CA ALA A 171 14.09 -18.97 -4.25
C ALA A 171 13.98 -18.50 -2.80
N TYR A 172 14.01 -19.48 -1.90
CA TYR A 172 13.80 -19.27 -0.46
C TYR A 172 14.91 -19.96 0.33
N ASN A 173 15.21 -19.42 1.52
CA ASN A 173 16.09 -20.10 2.48
C ASN A 173 15.31 -21.16 3.29
N ALA A 174 15.99 -21.81 4.21
CA ALA A 174 15.40 -22.86 5.06
C ALA A 174 14.27 -22.35 5.97
N ASP A 175 14.28 -21.05 6.30
CA ASP A 175 13.25 -20.40 7.14
C ASP A 175 12.01 -19.98 6.31
N GLY A 176 11.99 -20.26 5.00
CA GLY A 176 10.89 -19.87 4.10
C GLY A 176 10.92 -18.40 3.69
N LEU A 177 12.01 -17.67 3.96
CA LEU A 177 12.17 -16.28 3.53
C LEU A 177 12.72 -16.23 2.10
N ARG A 178 12.13 -15.35 1.26
CA ARG A 178 12.58 -15.18 -0.11
C ARG A 178 13.97 -14.55 -0.14
N VAL A 179 14.93 -15.24 -0.79
CA VAL A 179 16.31 -14.78 -0.95
C VAL A 179 16.67 -14.43 -2.40
N GLN A 180 15.81 -14.81 -3.36
CA GLN A 180 16.00 -14.44 -4.76
C GLN A 180 14.68 -14.34 -5.51
N LYS A 181 14.60 -13.37 -6.43
CA LYS A 181 13.61 -13.26 -7.50
C LYS A 181 14.37 -13.15 -8.82
N THR A 182 14.01 -13.96 -9.79
CA THR A 182 14.51 -13.84 -11.18
C THR A 182 13.32 -13.60 -12.09
N ALA A 183 13.36 -12.55 -12.90
CA ALA A 183 12.29 -12.20 -13.84
C ALA A 183 12.88 -11.94 -15.22
N THR A 184 12.19 -12.36 -16.28
CA THR A 184 12.64 -12.17 -17.66
C THR A 184 12.89 -10.69 -17.98
N SER A 185 12.01 -9.81 -17.54
CA SER A 185 12.07 -8.36 -17.83
C SER A 185 13.10 -7.60 -17.00
N THR A 186 13.40 -8.05 -15.76
CA THR A 186 14.20 -7.25 -14.80
C THR A 186 15.42 -7.97 -14.25
N GLY A 187 15.70 -9.20 -14.71
CA GLY A 187 16.83 -10.00 -14.25
C GLY A 187 16.69 -10.49 -12.81
N THR A 188 17.81 -10.74 -12.18
CA THR A 188 17.87 -11.32 -10.83
C THR A 188 18.00 -10.25 -9.75
N THR A 189 17.13 -10.32 -8.75
CA THR A 189 17.23 -9.58 -7.51
C THR A 189 17.58 -10.55 -6.38
N LYS A 190 18.60 -10.23 -5.58
CA LYS A 190 19.00 -10.98 -4.38
C LYS A 190 18.58 -10.22 -3.14
N TYR A 191 18.09 -10.94 -2.15
CA TYR A 191 17.67 -10.43 -0.85
C TYR A 191 18.53 -11.05 0.24
N ILE A 192 19.30 -10.24 0.96
CA ILE A 192 20.16 -10.70 2.03
C ILE A 192 19.44 -10.39 3.34
N MET A 193 19.16 -11.44 4.09
CA MET A 193 18.38 -11.39 5.30
C MET A 193 19.29 -11.46 6.54
N HIS A 194 18.93 -10.71 7.59
CA HIS A 194 19.43 -10.91 8.95
C HIS A 194 18.23 -11.22 9.86
N GLY A 195 18.11 -12.48 10.27
CA GLY A 195 16.86 -12.97 10.83
C GLY A 195 15.72 -12.81 9.82
N ARG A 196 14.69 -12.07 10.20
CA ARG A 196 13.54 -11.76 9.32
C ARG A 196 13.68 -10.42 8.59
N ASN A 197 14.71 -9.64 8.88
CA ASN A 197 14.91 -8.32 8.28
C ASN A 197 15.69 -8.42 6.98
N LEU A 198 15.20 -7.73 5.96
CA LEU A 198 15.94 -7.51 4.73
C LEU A 198 17.02 -6.45 4.99
N VAL A 199 18.28 -6.83 5.02
CA VAL A 199 19.38 -5.88 5.28
C VAL A 199 20.08 -5.39 4.03
N HIS A 200 19.99 -6.16 2.90
CA HIS A 200 20.59 -5.75 1.66
C HIS A 200 19.83 -6.34 0.47
N LEU A 201 19.57 -5.51 -0.55
CA LEU A 201 18.99 -5.89 -1.83
C LEU A 201 19.98 -5.55 -2.94
N ILE A 202 20.20 -6.48 -3.87
CA ILE A 202 21.09 -6.31 -5.02
C ILE A 202 20.32 -6.67 -6.29
N ARG A 203 20.33 -5.77 -7.29
CA ARG A 203 19.82 -6.04 -8.64
C ARG A 203 20.67 -5.32 -9.69
N GLY A 204 21.48 -6.08 -10.42
CA GLY A 204 22.48 -5.47 -11.32
C GLY A 204 23.41 -4.55 -10.53
N ASP A 205 23.48 -3.29 -10.94
CA ASP A 205 24.29 -2.25 -10.28
C ASP A 205 23.56 -1.53 -9.12
N GLU A 206 22.28 -1.84 -8.90
CA GLU A 206 21.52 -1.28 -7.79
C GLU A 206 21.84 -2.02 -6.49
N ASN A 207 22.27 -1.27 -5.49
CA ASN A 207 22.58 -1.75 -4.15
C ASN A 207 21.81 -0.93 -3.11
N LEU A 208 20.98 -1.60 -2.31
CA LEU A 208 20.23 -0.99 -1.20
C LEU A 208 20.59 -1.69 0.10
N HIS A 209 21.02 -0.93 1.09
CA HIS A 209 21.18 -1.41 2.46
C HIS A 209 20.10 -0.77 3.33
N PHE A 210 19.48 -1.57 4.21
CA PHE A 210 18.39 -1.16 5.07
C PHE A 210 18.84 -1.17 6.52
N PHE A 211 18.51 -0.10 7.24
CA PHE A 211 18.76 0.04 8.67
C PHE A 211 17.43 0.27 9.39
N TYR A 212 17.29 -0.39 10.52
CA TYR A 212 16.05 -0.45 11.27
C TYR A 212 16.21 0.31 12.58
N ASP A 213 15.12 0.92 13.05
CA ASP A 213 15.05 1.56 14.35
C ASP A 213 14.85 0.53 15.48
N ALA A 214 14.69 1.03 16.72
CA ALA A 214 14.50 0.20 17.91
C ALA A 214 13.15 -0.57 17.93
N GLN A 215 12.18 -0.13 17.12
CA GLN A 215 10.88 -0.78 16.92
C GLN A 215 10.91 -1.78 15.76
N ASN A 216 12.10 -2.00 15.17
CA ASN A 216 12.31 -2.86 14.02
C ASN A 216 11.59 -2.38 12.73
N LYS A 217 11.44 -1.05 12.60
CA LYS A 217 10.88 -0.39 11.43
C LYS A 217 12.03 0.13 10.56
N PRO A 218 12.01 -0.03 9.22
CA PRO A 218 13.04 0.55 8.35
C PRO A 218 13.15 2.06 8.56
N ALA A 219 14.31 2.56 8.95
CA ALA A 219 14.52 3.98 9.24
C ALA A 219 15.36 4.66 8.15
N ILE A 220 16.39 3.98 7.66
CA ILE A 220 17.30 4.50 6.64
C ILE A 220 17.51 3.46 5.56
N ALA A 221 17.56 3.89 4.31
CA ALA A 221 18.11 3.10 3.21
C ALA A 221 19.37 3.80 2.66
N ILE A 222 20.42 3.02 2.37
CA ILE A 222 21.55 3.50 1.58
C ILE A 222 21.38 2.93 0.16
N TYR A 223 21.11 3.81 -0.80
CA TYR A 223 20.99 3.46 -2.21
C TYR A 223 22.24 3.91 -2.97
N ASN A 224 22.98 2.96 -3.51
CA ASN A 224 24.23 3.19 -4.25
C ASN A 224 25.20 4.14 -3.51
N GLY A 225 25.32 3.98 -2.18
CA GLY A 225 26.23 4.75 -1.34
C GLY A 225 25.66 6.05 -0.75
N THR A 226 24.45 6.47 -1.16
CA THR A 226 23.78 7.66 -0.62
C THR A 226 22.68 7.26 0.37
N ALA A 227 22.67 7.89 1.55
CA ALA A 227 21.72 7.61 2.62
C ALA A 227 20.45 8.46 2.47
N TYR A 228 19.30 7.81 2.71
CA TYR A 228 17.97 8.43 2.72
C TYR A 228 17.19 7.95 3.92
N ALA A 229 16.42 8.84 4.55
CA ALA A 229 15.54 8.49 5.66
C ALA A 229 14.10 8.30 5.17
N TYR A 230 13.44 7.25 5.68
CA TYR A 230 12.03 6.97 5.37
C TYR A 230 11.09 7.93 6.08
N LEU A 231 10.03 8.33 5.38
CA LEU A 231 8.88 9.05 5.92
C LEU A 231 7.68 8.10 5.94
N TYR A 232 6.91 8.14 7.02
CA TYR A 232 5.76 7.28 7.23
C TYR A 232 4.49 8.09 7.47
N ASN A 233 3.33 7.55 7.09
CA ASN A 233 2.04 8.04 7.55
C ASN A 233 1.66 7.41 8.90
N GLN A 234 0.46 7.72 9.40
CA GLN A 234 -0.04 7.15 10.66
C GLN A 234 -0.34 5.64 10.57
N GLN A 235 -0.57 5.12 9.37
CA GLN A 235 -0.82 3.71 9.10
C GLN A 235 0.48 2.89 8.91
N ASP A 236 1.64 3.53 9.11
CA ASP A 236 2.96 2.94 8.88
C ASP A 236 3.31 2.62 7.43
N ASP A 237 2.58 3.21 6.47
CA ASP A 237 3.00 3.16 5.06
C ASP A 237 4.18 4.10 4.81
N VAL A 238 5.13 3.67 3.99
CA VAL A 238 6.21 4.55 3.51
C VAL A 238 5.61 5.55 2.52
N VAL A 239 5.54 6.82 2.90
CA VAL A 239 4.97 7.89 2.05
C VAL A 239 6.03 8.73 1.34
N GLY A 240 7.30 8.54 1.66
CA GLY A 240 8.41 9.21 1.00
C GLY A 240 9.75 8.91 1.62
N MET A 241 10.77 9.56 1.08
CA MET A 241 12.12 9.56 1.63
C MET A 241 12.74 10.94 1.47
N VAL A 242 13.61 11.29 2.39
CA VAL A 242 14.41 12.52 2.36
C VAL A 242 15.90 12.21 2.33
N ASP A 243 16.68 13.12 1.77
CA ASP A 243 18.14 13.08 1.77
C ASP A 243 18.74 13.60 3.08
N SER A 244 20.07 13.73 3.14
CA SER A 244 20.80 14.23 4.33
C SER A 244 20.53 15.71 4.64
N GLU A 245 19.94 16.45 3.71
CA GLU A 245 19.58 17.88 3.87
C GLU A 245 18.11 18.05 4.26
N GLY A 246 17.35 16.92 4.34
CA GLY A 246 15.93 16.89 4.67
C GLY A 246 15.03 17.20 3.46
N GLN A 247 15.58 17.16 2.24
CA GLN A 247 14.80 17.40 1.02
C GLN A 247 14.09 16.13 0.59
N LEU A 248 12.81 16.24 0.21
CA LEU A 248 12.01 15.11 -0.27
C LEU A 248 12.54 14.67 -1.65
N VAL A 249 13.03 13.42 -1.74
CA VAL A 249 13.60 12.83 -2.96
C VAL A 249 12.67 11.86 -3.65
N VAL A 250 11.71 11.33 -2.93
CA VAL A 250 10.61 10.51 -3.49
C VAL A 250 9.36 10.65 -2.63
N LYS A 251 8.19 10.68 -3.27
CA LYS A 251 6.87 10.66 -2.64
C LYS A 251 6.08 9.47 -3.20
N TYR A 252 5.42 8.74 -2.30
CA TYR A 252 4.52 7.64 -2.65
C TYR A 252 3.10 7.99 -2.22
N GLN A 253 2.15 7.62 -3.06
CA GLN A 253 0.72 7.71 -2.76
C GLN A 253 0.08 6.34 -2.97
N TYR A 254 -0.84 6.00 -2.09
CA TYR A 254 -1.53 4.72 -2.10
C TYR A 254 -3.04 4.94 -2.13
N ASP A 255 -3.75 4.01 -2.75
CA ASP A 255 -5.20 3.94 -2.57
C ASP A 255 -5.54 3.47 -1.14
N ALA A 256 -6.82 3.49 -0.78
CA ALA A 256 -7.27 3.07 0.55
C ALA A 256 -6.98 1.59 0.91
N TRP A 257 -6.50 0.80 -0.05
CA TRP A 257 -6.14 -0.61 0.11
C TRP A 257 -4.62 -0.84 0.10
N GLY A 258 -3.83 0.24 0.08
CA GLY A 258 -2.37 0.20 0.07
C GLY A 258 -1.76 -0.09 -1.30
N GLN A 259 -2.54 -0.04 -2.40
CA GLN A 259 -2.00 -0.13 -3.74
C GLN A 259 -1.35 1.20 -4.14
N PRO A 260 -0.07 1.20 -4.59
CA PRO A 260 0.56 2.42 -5.07
C PRO A 260 -0.17 2.97 -6.30
N ILE A 261 -0.60 4.23 -6.24
CA ILE A 261 -1.28 4.95 -7.33
C ILE A 261 -0.38 5.98 -8.00
N SER A 262 0.60 6.49 -7.28
CA SER A 262 1.60 7.38 -7.86
C SER A 262 2.93 7.28 -7.14
N THR A 263 4.01 7.58 -7.88
CA THR A 263 5.36 7.76 -7.36
C THR A 263 5.97 8.95 -8.07
N GLY A 264 6.50 9.90 -7.30
CA GLY A 264 7.12 11.12 -7.83
C GLY A 264 8.45 11.42 -7.16
N GLY A 265 9.26 12.31 -7.77
CA GLY A 265 10.56 12.73 -7.26
C GLY A 265 11.75 12.09 -7.98
N ALA A 266 12.96 12.49 -7.60
CA ALA A 266 14.21 12.09 -8.28
C ALA A 266 14.50 10.57 -8.20
N LEU A 267 13.97 9.88 -7.18
CA LEU A 267 14.13 8.44 -6.98
C LEU A 267 12.87 7.63 -7.35
N ALA A 268 11.91 8.23 -8.08
CA ALA A 268 10.64 7.59 -8.43
C ALA A 268 10.80 6.27 -9.18
N GLU A 269 11.79 6.17 -10.07
CA GLU A 269 12.07 4.99 -10.88
C GLU A 269 12.95 3.94 -10.16
N THR A 270 13.36 4.23 -8.93
CA THR A 270 14.20 3.33 -8.13
C THR A 270 13.36 2.40 -7.27
N ARG A 271 14.02 1.44 -6.59
CA ARG A 271 13.35 0.45 -5.71
C ARG A 271 13.59 0.71 -4.23
N VAL A 272 13.72 1.96 -3.84
CA VAL A 272 14.01 2.35 -2.46
C VAL A 272 12.83 2.23 -1.49
N ARG A 273 11.64 1.84 -1.97
CA ARG A 273 10.45 1.59 -1.13
C ARG A 273 10.38 0.14 -0.63
#